data_6a0fee18bbe67de1ccfd59ae8fc7596d
#
_entry.id   6a0fee18bbe67de1ccfd59ae8fc7596d
#
_cell.length_a   1.000
_cell.length_b   1.000
_cell.length_c   1.000
_cell.angle_alpha   90.00
_cell.angle_beta   90.00
_cell.angle_gamma   90.00
#
_symmetry.space_group_name_H-M   'P 1'
#
loop_
_entity.id
_entity.type
_entity.pdbx_description
1 polymer ?
#
loop_
_entity_poly.entity_id
_entity_poly.type
_entity_poly.pdbx_seq_one_letter_code
_entity_poly.pdbx_strand_id
1 'polypeptide(L)'
;MAWSRFGLLALVASCGAFAPVGRVAAPRCAPLAAGVVTPGNFKNGLTIEYQDGVWKVMSFQQSKTARQAAVVRTKLKNLVTGATVEDTFRMTESFQQAQVESNEAVFSYEDGDEIVFMDSVEFDEIRVQKEDIASCDLLKDGMTVSIVKWGEVVVDINLPSSDTYEVTYTEPGLKKAASSGQSKAATLETGAEIQVPLFVEIGDTIKVKCAEREYMERVKA
;
A
#
# COMPACT_ATOMS: atom_id res chain seq x y z
N MET A 1 87.47 -6.85 36.23
CA MET A 1 87.47 -8.07 37.05
C MET A 1 86.15 -8.78 36.88
N ALA A 2 86.24 -9.99 36.40
CA ALA A 2 85.39 -11.16 36.67
C ALA A 2 83.87 -11.10 36.33
N TRP A 3 83.49 -11.78 35.30
CA TRP A 3 83.02 -13.16 35.21
C TRP A 3 81.61 -13.31 35.90
N SER A 4 80.54 -13.74 35.23
CA SER A 4 80.21 -15.15 34.92
C SER A 4 78.87 -15.24 34.15
N ARG A 5 78.94 -15.91 33.06
CA ARG A 5 78.05 -16.88 32.40
C ARG A 5 76.97 -17.50 33.22
N PHE A 6 75.90 -17.81 32.52
CA PHE A 6 74.88 -18.90 32.57
C PHE A 6 73.47 -18.26 32.43
N GLY A 7 72.63 -18.69 31.63
CA GLY A 7 72.38 -19.96 30.99
C GLY A 7 71.14 -19.81 30.05
N LEU A 8 71.27 -20.53 28.99
CA LEU A 8 70.33 -20.70 27.91
C LEU A 8 69.07 -21.47 28.40
N LEU A 9 67.86 -20.89 28.32
CA LEU A 9 66.67 -21.69 28.31
C LEU A 9 65.74 -21.17 27.23
N ALA A 10 65.73 -21.92 26.13
CA ALA A 10 64.79 -21.73 25.03
C ALA A 10 63.40 -22.14 25.48
N LEU A 11 62.52 -21.19 25.58
CA LEU A 11 61.08 -21.45 25.71
C LEU A 11 60.43 -21.27 24.33
N VAL A 12 60.09 -22.40 23.75
CA VAL A 12 59.35 -22.48 22.50
C VAL A 12 57.94 -21.95 22.76
N ALA A 13 57.68 -20.70 22.43
CA ALA A 13 56.30 -20.19 22.44
C ALA A 13 55.63 -20.62 21.13
N SER A 14 54.75 -21.61 21.27
CA SER A 14 53.79 -22.03 20.27
C SER A 14 52.97 -20.81 19.79
N CYS A 15 53.25 -20.39 18.58
CA CYS A 15 52.48 -19.37 17.88
C CYS A 15 51.18 -20.02 17.41
N GLY A 16 50.16 -19.94 18.25
CA GLY A 16 48.78 -20.26 17.87
C GLY A 16 48.34 -19.24 16.80
N ALA A 17 48.28 -19.69 15.57
CA ALA A 17 47.70 -18.94 14.47
C ALA A 17 46.20 -18.66 14.77
N PHE A 18 45.92 -17.47 15.23
CA PHE A 18 44.55 -16.95 15.33
C PHE A 18 44.09 -16.69 13.90
N ALA A 19 43.35 -17.63 13.32
CA ALA A 19 42.69 -17.42 12.03
C ALA A 19 41.69 -16.25 12.17
N PRO A 20 41.71 -15.24 11.29
CA PRO A 20 40.69 -14.20 11.32
C PRO A 20 39.36 -14.88 10.99
N VAL A 21 38.44 -14.79 11.93
CA VAL A 21 37.04 -15.14 11.72
C VAL A 21 36.56 -14.36 10.50
N GLY A 22 36.30 -15.09 9.42
CA GLY A 22 35.82 -14.53 8.18
C GLY A 22 34.58 -13.67 8.48
N ARG A 23 34.64 -12.40 8.12
CA ARG A 23 33.47 -11.53 8.06
C ARG A 23 32.46 -12.29 7.20
N VAL A 24 31.42 -12.81 7.85
CA VAL A 24 30.20 -13.22 7.16
C VAL A 24 29.69 -11.94 6.52
N ALA A 25 29.90 -11.81 5.22
CA ALA A 25 29.31 -10.76 4.43
C ALA A 25 27.79 -10.93 4.61
N ALA A 26 27.17 -9.98 5.27
CA ALA A 26 25.72 -9.88 5.29
C ALA A 26 25.24 -10.03 3.83
N PRO A 27 24.20 -10.83 3.56
CA PRO A 27 23.65 -10.89 2.23
C PRO A 27 23.27 -9.45 1.86
N ARG A 28 24.01 -8.85 0.95
CA ARG A 28 23.55 -7.66 0.24
C ARG A 28 22.24 -8.12 -0.38
N CYS A 29 21.11 -7.62 0.09
CA CYS A 29 19.91 -7.60 -0.70
C CYS A 29 20.32 -6.93 -2.01
N ALA A 30 20.54 -7.76 -3.02
CA ALA A 30 20.64 -7.25 -4.38
C ALA A 30 19.28 -6.59 -4.63
N PRO A 31 19.24 -5.33 -5.11
CA PRO A 31 17.98 -4.78 -5.58
C PRO A 31 17.46 -5.78 -6.60
N LEU A 32 16.27 -6.34 -6.35
CA LEU A 32 15.59 -7.16 -7.33
C LEU A 32 15.59 -6.34 -8.61
N ALA A 33 16.19 -6.89 -9.67
CA ALA A 33 16.34 -6.19 -10.93
C ALA A 33 14.98 -5.67 -11.36
N ALA A 34 14.85 -4.35 -11.45
CA ALA A 34 13.66 -3.71 -11.99
C ALA A 34 13.39 -4.35 -13.36
N GLY A 35 12.29 -5.09 -13.48
CA GLY A 35 12.00 -5.83 -14.70
C GLY A 35 11.70 -4.84 -15.81
N VAL A 36 12.35 -5.00 -16.96
CA VAL A 36 12.00 -4.23 -18.16
C VAL A 36 10.73 -4.83 -18.75
N VAL A 37 9.69 -4.03 -18.85
CA VAL A 37 8.38 -4.45 -19.37
C VAL A 37 8.13 -3.76 -20.71
N THR A 38 7.69 -4.54 -21.68
CA THR A 38 7.23 -4.02 -22.99
C THR A 38 5.72 -3.87 -22.98
N PRO A 39 5.14 -2.95 -23.79
CA PRO A 39 3.69 -2.75 -23.87
C PRO A 39 2.89 -4.00 -24.22
N GLY A 40 3.53 -4.96 -24.90
CA GLY A 40 2.91 -6.27 -25.19
C GLY A 40 2.64 -7.13 -23.95
N ASN A 41 3.33 -6.88 -22.86
CA ASN A 41 3.24 -7.62 -21.60
C ASN A 41 2.50 -6.83 -20.51
N PHE A 42 1.87 -5.72 -20.84
CA PHE A 42 1.11 -4.93 -19.87
C PHE A 42 -0.03 -5.76 -19.28
N LYS A 43 -0.23 -5.60 -17.98
CA LYS A 43 -1.34 -6.16 -17.22
C LYS A 43 -2.02 -5.04 -16.45
N ASN A 44 -3.31 -5.17 -16.21
CA ASN A 44 -4.03 -4.24 -15.36
C ASN A 44 -3.44 -4.30 -13.94
N GLY A 45 -3.16 -3.13 -13.37
CA GLY A 45 -2.53 -3.00 -12.06
C GLY A 45 -1.00 -2.99 -12.08
N LEU A 46 -0.35 -3.18 -13.24
CA LEU A 46 1.10 -3.09 -13.35
C LEU A 46 1.56 -1.64 -13.13
N THR A 47 2.63 -1.46 -12.35
CA THR A 47 3.26 -0.17 -12.11
C THR A 47 4.50 -0.02 -12.98
N ILE A 48 4.61 1.11 -13.66
CA ILE A 48 5.72 1.44 -14.54
C ILE A 48 6.28 2.82 -14.21
N GLU A 49 7.58 3.02 -14.46
CA GLU A 49 8.21 4.33 -14.41
C GLU A 49 8.04 5.01 -15.77
N TYR A 50 7.38 6.15 -15.79
CA TYR A 50 7.15 6.94 -16.99
C TYR A 50 7.14 8.44 -16.65
N GLN A 51 7.85 9.27 -17.43
CA GLN A 51 7.94 10.74 -17.24
C GLN A 51 8.29 11.15 -15.79
N ASP A 52 9.34 10.55 -15.23
CA ASP A 52 9.81 10.82 -13.87
C ASP A 52 8.77 10.58 -12.74
N GLY A 53 7.79 9.73 -13.01
CA GLY A 53 6.75 9.38 -12.06
C GLY A 53 6.36 7.90 -12.12
N VAL A 54 5.65 7.46 -11.09
CA VAL A 54 5.09 6.11 -11.02
C VAL A 54 3.67 6.11 -11.54
N TRP A 55 3.42 5.26 -12.52
CA TRP A 55 2.15 5.14 -13.19
C TRP A 55 1.59 3.73 -13.09
N LYS A 56 0.32 3.62 -12.76
CA LYS A 56 -0.42 2.36 -12.71
C LYS A 56 -1.22 2.16 -13.99
N VAL A 57 -1.04 1.03 -14.63
CA VAL A 57 -1.81 0.64 -15.81
C VAL A 57 -3.24 0.27 -15.39
N MET A 58 -4.22 1.09 -15.76
CA MET A 58 -5.64 0.85 -15.46
C MET A 58 -6.28 -0.07 -16.49
N SER A 59 -6.05 0.21 -17.77
CA SER A 59 -6.53 -0.60 -18.87
C SER A 59 -5.62 -0.46 -20.08
N PHE A 60 -5.56 -1.48 -20.90
CA PHE A 60 -4.78 -1.45 -22.14
C PHE A 60 -5.56 -2.11 -23.27
N GLN A 61 -5.41 -1.58 -24.47
CA GLN A 61 -5.99 -2.11 -25.69
C GLN A 61 -4.92 -2.26 -26.76
N GLN A 62 -4.70 -3.47 -27.23
CA GLN A 62 -3.76 -3.74 -28.32
C GLN A 62 -4.48 -3.59 -29.66
N SER A 63 -3.95 -2.75 -30.55
CA SER A 63 -4.42 -2.60 -31.91
C SER A 63 -3.33 -3.06 -32.89
N LYS A 64 -3.64 -4.08 -33.66
CA LYS A 64 -2.78 -4.55 -34.75
C LYS A 64 -3.45 -4.21 -36.09
N THR A 65 -2.87 -3.29 -36.82
CA THR A 65 -3.29 -3.00 -38.18
C THR A 65 -2.35 -3.70 -39.17
N ALA A 66 -2.90 -4.32 -40.18
CA ALA A 66 -2.19 -5.24 -41.09
C ALA A 66 -0.93 -4.69 -41.79
N ARG A 67 -0.69 -3.38 -41.74
CA ARG A 67 0.46 -2.70 -42.38
C ARG A 67 1.20 -1.70 -41.50
N GLN A 68 0.84 -1.58 -40.24
CA GLN A 68 1.48 -0.64 -39.29
C GLN A 68 2.03 -1.39 -38.09
N ALA A 69 3.04 -0.78 -37.42
CA ALA A 69 3.55 -1.32 -36.17
C ALA A 69 2.41 -1.47 -35.14
N ALA A 70 2.38 -2.59 -34.45
CA ALA A 70 1.39 -2.80 -33.41
C ALA A 70 1.56 -1.74 -32.31
N VAL A 71 0.47 -1.11 -31.95
CA VAL A 71 0.41 -0.08 -30.91
C VAL A 71 -0.53 -0.53 -29.78
N VAL A 72 -0.21 -0.10 -28.58
CA VAL A 72 -1.00 -0.35 -27.38
C VAL A 72 -1.48 0.98 -26.84
N ARG A 73 -2.79 1.19 -26.85
CA ARG A 73 -3.41 2.33 -26.17
C ARG A 73 -3.59 1.95 -24.72
N THR A 74 -3.03 2.74 -23.83
CA THR A 74 -2.99 2.44 -22.41
C THR A 74 -3.54 3.63 -21.63
N LYS A 75 -4.41 3.33 -20.68
CA LYS A 75 -4.88 4.31 -19.67
C LYS A 75 -4.04 4.16 -18.44
N LEU A 76 -3.31 5.22 -18.10
CA LEU A 76 -2.39 5.29 -16.99
C LEU A 76 -2.94 6.21 -15.91
N LYS A 77 -2.81 5.81 -14.64
CA LYS A 77 -3.06 6.68 -13.50
C LYS A 77 -1.72 6.98 -12.81
N ASN A 78 -1.39 8.24 -12.69
CA ASN A 78 -0.25 8.67 -11.90
C ASN A 78 -0.56 8.40 -10.43
N LEU A 79 0.30 7.68 -9.75
CA LEU A 79 0.07 7.32 -8.36
C LEU A 79 0.39 8.45 -7.38
N VAL A 80 1.27 9.39 -7.78
CA VAL A 80 1.65 10.54 -6.95
C VAL A 80 0.63 11.69 -7.07
N THR A 81 0.19 11.99 -8.29
CA THR A 81 -0.70 13.14 -8.56
C THR A 81 -2.17 12.76 -8.74
N GLY A 82 -2.49 11.46 -8.79
CA GLY A 82 -3.84 10.96 -9.05
C GLY A 82 -4.33 11.16 -10.50
N ALA A 83 -3.59 11.90 -11.33
CA ALA A 83 -3.99 12.23 -12.70
C ALA A 83 -4.07 10.99 -13.59
N THR A 84 -5.12 10.93 -14.41
CA THR A 84 -5.29 9.84 -15.38
C THR A 84 -5.02 10.35 -16.79
N VAL A 85 -4.13 9.68 -17.51
CA VAL A 85 -3.72 10.02 -18.89
C VAL A 85 -3.90 8.79 -19.78
N GLU A 86 -4.31 9.03 -21.03
CA GLU A 86 -4.34 7.99 -22.06
C GLU A 86 -3.19 8.23 -23.04
N ASP A 87 -2.28 7.25 -23.10
CA ASP A 87 -1.14 7.28 -24.01
C ASP A 87 -1.11 6.05 -24.92
N THR A 88 -0.47 6.21 -26.08
CA THR A 88 -0.33 5.14 -27.07
C THR A 88 1.14 4.80 -27.26
N PHE A 89 1.51 3.61 -26.84
CA PHE A 89 2.87 3.09 -26.90
C PHE A 89 3.09 2.14 -28.08
N ARG A 90 4.30 2.14 -28.61
CA ARG A 90 4.72 1.15 -29.60
C ARG A 90 5.20 -0.10 -28.91
N MET A 91 4.96 -1.27 -29.49
CA MET A 91 5.40 -2.53 -28.91
C MET A 91 6.92 -2.68 -28.74
N THR A 92 7.70 -1.83 -29.39
CA THR A 92 9.16 -1.80 -29.32
C THR A 92 9.70 -0.97 -28.15
N GLU A 93 8.85 -0.19 -27.50
CA GLU A 93 9.22 0.61 -26.34
C GLU A 93 9.41 -0.30 -25.13
N SER A 94 10.28 0.12 -24.24
CA SER A 94 10.56 -0.61 -22.99
C SER A 94 10.47 0.36 -21.81
N PHE A 95 9.80 -0.07 -20.78
CA PHE A 95 9.59 0.67 -19.53
C PHE A 95 10.21 -0.09 -18.37
N GLN A 96 10.67 0.62 -17.37
CA GLN A 96 11.09 -0.01 -16.14
C GLN A 96 9.84 -0.25 -15.29
N GLN A 97 9.76 -1.44 -14.71
CA GLN A 97 8.73 -1.75 -13.74
C GLN A 97 9.10 -1.07 -12.43
N ALA A 98 8.23 -0.18 -11.94
CA ALA A 98 8.39 0.41 -10.62
C ALA A 98 8.13 -0.66 -9.56
N GLN A 99 9.10 -0.84 -8.67
CA GLN A 99 8.92 -1.68 -7.50
C GLN A 99 8.20 -0.85 -6.44
N VAL A 100 6.98 -1.23 -6.16
CA VAL A 100 6.19 -0.70 -5.05
C VAL A 100 6.11 -1.74 -3.96
N GLU A 101 6.35 -1.33 -2.74
CA GLU A 101 6.25 -2.15 -1.54
C GLU A 101 4.91 -1.86 -0.88
N SER A 102 4.25 -2.91 -0.42
CA SER A 102 2.98 -2.79 0.28
C SER A 102 3.17 -3.26 1.71
N ASN A 103 3.10 -2.32 2.63
CA ASN A 103 3.26 -2.57 4.06
C ASN A 103 1.91 -2.40 4.77
N GLU A 104 1.72 -3.20 5.81
CA GLU A 104 0.57 -3.05 6.69
C GLU A 104 0.88 -1.98 7.75
N ALA A 105 -0.01 -1.04 7.90
CA ALA A 105 0.06 -0.01 8.92
C ALA A 105 -1.26 0.14 9.65
N VAL A 106 -1.19 0.61 10.87
CA VAL A 106 -2.36 0.83 11.72
C VAL A 106 -2.62 2.32 11.83
N PHE A 107 -3.87 2.73 11.63
CA PHE A 107 -4.28 4.10 11.89
C PHE A 107 -4.14 4.41 13.39
N SER A 108 -3.44 5.50 13.71
CA SER A 108 -3.18 5.92 15.09
C SER A 108 -4.03 7.12 15.49
N TYR A 109 -3.86 8.25 14.83
CA TYR A 109 -4.59 9.48 15.15
C TYR A 109 -4.57 10.46 13.98
N GLU A 110 -5.44 11.46 14.07
CA GLU A 110 -5.47 12.60 13.17
C GLU A 110 -4.79 13.82 13.79
N ASP A 111 -3.91 14.47 13.05
CA ASP A 111 -3.23 15.71 13.44
C ASP A 111 -3.59 16.84 12.46
N GLY A 112 -4.72 17.49 12.69
CA GLY A 112 -5.23 18.56 11.82
C GLY A 112 -5.58 18.05 10.42
N ASP A 113 -4.76 18.42 9.44
CA ASP A 113 -4.94 18.02 8.02
C ASP A 113 -4.15 16.76 7.64
N GLU A 114 -3.37 16.22 8.58
CA GLU A 114 -2.57 15.02 8.40
C GLU A 114 -3.17 13.83 9.14
N ILE A 115 -2.99 12.66 8.59
CA ILE A 115 -3.35 11.38 9.20
C ILE A 115 -2.06 10.62 9.49
N VAL A 116 -1.94 10.14 10.72
CA VAL A 116 -0.75 9.41 11.19
C VAL A 116 -1.05 7.92 11.25
N PHE A 117 -0.28 7.17 10.50
CA PHE A 117 -0.28 5.70 10.53
C PHE A 117 1.01 5.21 11.18
N MET A 118 0.92 4.08 11.85
CA MET A 118 2.07 3.38 12.42
C MET A 118 2.34 2.12 11.60
N ASP A 119 3.53 2.01 11.02
CA ASP A 119 3.96 0.80 10.30
C ASP A 119 4.01 -0.39 11.27
N SER A 120 3.43 -1.51 10.88
CA SER A 120 3.37 -2.71 11.73
C SER A 120 4.71 -3.44 11.85
N VAL A 121 5.65 -3.17 10.95
CA VAL A 121 6.96 -3.85 10.87
C VAL A 121 8.07 -3.00 11.49
N GLU A 122 8.16 -1.76 11.08
CA GLU A 122 9.24 -0.83 11.48
C GLU A 122 8.84 0.04 12.67
N PHE A 123 7.55 0.14 12.97
CA PHE A 123 6.97 1.02 14.00
C PHE A 123 7.26 2.50 13.76
N ASP A 124 7.50 2.87 12.52
CA ASP A 124 7.70 4.24 12.11
C ASP A 124 6.37 4.95 11.88
N GLU A 125 6.33 6.25 12.21
CA GLU A 125 5.18 7.10 11.95
C GLU A 125 5.19 7.55 10.48
N ILE A 126 4.10 7.27 9.79
CA ILE A 126 3.88 7.69 8.41
C ILE A 126 2.79 8.75 8.42
N ARG A 127 3.12 9.97 7.99
CA ARG A 127 2.19 11.09 7.91
C ARG A 127 1.74 11.28 6.47
N VAL A 128 0.44 11.36 6.27
CA VAL A 128 -0.17 11.52 4.94
C VAL A 128 -1.26 12.59 5.01
N GLN A 129 -1.36 13.41 3.98
CA GLN A 129 -2.40 14.43 3.89
C GLN A 129 -3.77 13.78 3.70
N LYS A 130 -4.81 14.34 4.34
CA LYS A 130 -6.20 13.85 4.21
C LYS A 130 -6.69 13.85 2.75
N GLU A 131 -6.19 14.79 1.95
CA GLU A 131 -6.58 14.93 0.54
C GLU A 131 -6.13 13.75 -0.32
N ASP A 132 -5.06 13.07 0.07
CA ASP A 132 -4.50 11.94 -0.67
C ASP A 132 -5.25 10.62 -0.39
N ILE A 133 -6.12 10.61 0.61
CA ILE A 133 -6.86 9.42 1.04
C ILE A 133 -8.31 9.50 0.56
N ALA A 134 -8.67 8.62 -0.36
CA ALA A 134 -10.00 8.63 -1.01
C ALA A 134 -11.19 8.42 -0.05
N SER A 135 -10.97 7.86 1.13
CA SER A 135 -12.03 7.51 2.09
C SER A 135 -11.57 7.74 3.53
N CYS A 136 -11.00 8.92 3.81
CA CYS A 136 -10.55 9.28 5.16
C CYS A 136 -11.67 9.21 6.20
N ASP A 137 -12.92 9.51 5.79
CA ASP A 137 -14.09 9.50 6.68
C ASP A 137 -14.43 8.11 7.25
N LEU A 138 -13.90 7.04 6.66
CA LEU A 138 -14.12 5.65 7.10
C LEU A 138 -13.00 5.13 8.00
N LEU A 139 -11.98 5.92 8.28
CA LEU A 139 -10.89 5.51 9.15
C LEU A 139 -11.39 5.42 10.60
N LYS A 140 -11.06 4.32 11.23
CA LYS A 140 -11.38 4.01 12.62
C LYS A 140 -10.10 3.75 13.40
N ASP A 141 -10.05 4.15 14.66
CA ASP A 141 -8.92 3.92 15.54
C ASP A 141 -8.53 2.45 15.58
N GLY A 142 -7.25 2.17 15.32
CA GLY A 142 -6.72 0.82 15.27
C GLY A 142 -7.02 0.05 13.97
N MET A 143 -7.59 0.69 12.94
CA MET A 143 -7.84 0.05 11.65
C MET A 143 -6.53 -0.27 10.93
N THR A 144 -6.40 -1.50 10.43
CA THR A 144 -5.26 -1.89 9.62
C THR A 144 -5.50 -1.51 8.16
N VAL A 145 -4.58 -0.75 7.60
CA VAL A 145 -4.58 -0.31 6.20
C VAL A 145 -3.32 -0.82 5.50
N SER A 146 -3.36 -0.92 4.19
CA SER A 146 -2.20 -1.29 3.38
C SER A 146 -1.65 -0.05 2.70
N ILE A 147 -0.45 0.36 3.11
CA ILE A 147 0.25 1.51 2.54
C ILE A 147 1.18 1.03 1.44
N VAL A 148 1.05 1.63 0.27
CA VAL A 148 1.91 1.36 -0.88
C VAL A 148 2.97 2.44 -0.94
N LYS A 149 4.23 2.04 -0.75
CA LYS A 149 5.41 2.92 -0.82
C LYS A 149 6.20 2.69 -2.11
N TRP A 150 6.74 3.74 -2.65
CA TRP A 150 7.76 3.70 -3.68
C TRP A 150 9.03 4.37 -3.15
N GLY A 151 9.98 3.55 -2.70
CA GLY A 151 11.11 4.03 -1.89
C GLY A 151 10.63 4.67 -0.58
N GLU A 152 10.87 5.96 -0.42
CA GLU A 152 10.44 6.72 0.78
C GLU A 152 9.09 7.44 0.60
N VAL A 153 8.52 7.42 -0.61
CA VAL A 153 7.29 8.17 -0.93
C VAL A 153 6.08 7.25 -0.79
N VAL A 154 5.09 7.69 -0.02
CA VAL A 154 3.77 7.05 0.02
C VAL A 154 3.03 7.37 -1.27
N VAL A 155 2.57 6.34 -1.95
CA VAL A 155 1.99 6.45 -3.29
C VAL A 155 0.49 6.19 -3.28
N ASP A 156 0.04 5.26 -2.46
CA ASP A 156 -1.37 4.88 -2.35
C ASP A 156 -1.65 4.28 -0.96
N ILE A 157 -2.87 4.48 -0.48
CA ILE A 157 -3.34 3.89 0.78
C ILE A 157 -4.60 3.11 0.48
N ASN A 158 -4.52 1.81 0.70
CA ASN A 158 -5.65 0.92 0.47
C ASN A 158 -6.29 0.56 1.81
N LEU A 159 -7.54 0.95 1.97
CA LEU A 159 -8.36 0.49 3.08
C LEU A 159 -8.71 -0.99 2.91
N PRO A 160 -9.05 -1.71 3.99
CA PRO A 160 -9.56 -3.06 3.89
C PRO A 160 -10.82 -3.09 3.03
N SER A 161 -11.06 -4.20 2.35
CA SER A 161 -12.21 -4.31 1.44
C SER A 161 -13.55 -4.11 2.14
N SER A 162 -13.65 -4.46 3.40
CA SER A 162 -14.84 -4.27 4.24
C SER A 162 -14.46 -4.22 5.71
N ASP A 163 -15.17 -3.40 6.49
CA ASP A 163 -15.02 -3.33 7.93
C ASP A 163 -16.39 -3.11 8.60
N THR A 164 -16.41 -3.23 9.92
CA THR A 164 -17.60 -3.16 10.74
C THR A 164 -17.69 -1.81 11.45
N TYR A 165 -18.85 -1.17 11.35
CA TYR A 165 -19.11 0.15 11.94
C TYR A 165 -20.42 0.14 12.72
N GLU A 166 -20.50 0.92 13.79
CA GLU A 166 -21.72 1.16 14.53
C GLU A 166 -22.48 2.35 13.95
N VAL A 167 -23.80 2.22 13.83
CA VAL A 167 -24.66 3.29 13.36
C VAL A 167 -25.01 4.21 14.53
N THR A 168 -24.51 5.44 14.48
CA THR A 168 -24.75 6.45 15.52
C THR A 168 -26.09 7.16 15.34
N TYR A 169 -26.41 7.50 14.09
CA TYR A 169 -27.66 8.19 13.77
C TYR A 169 -28.26 7.67 12.45
N THR A 170 -29.59 7.56 12.43
CA THR A 170 -30.33 7.26 11.21
C THR A 170 -31.76 7.78 11.35
N GLU A 171 -32.35 8.16 10.22
CA GLU A 171 -33.77 8.54 10.22
C GLU A 171 -34.69 7.35 10.58
N PRO A 172 -35.76 7.57 11.35
CA PRO A 172 -36.70 6.52 11.64
C PRO A 172 -37.37 6.08 10.34
N GLY A 173 -37.23 4.80 10.02
CA GLY A 173 -37.88 4.22 8.83
C GLY A 173 -39.41 4.28 8.95
N LEU A 174 -40.05 5.05 8.07
CA LEU A 174 -41.49 5.08 8.00
C LEU A 174 -42.00 3.72 7.51
N LYS A 175 -42.67 2.96 8.38
CA LYS A 175 -43.22 1.61 8.11
C LYS A 175 -44.20 1.53 6.93
N LYS A 176 -44.62 2.67 6.38
CA LYS A 176 -45.57 2.74 5.26
C LYS A 176 -44.98 2.69 3.87
N ALA A 177 -43.63 2.74 3.76
CA ALA A 177 -42.93 2.77 2.48
C ALA A 177 -42.13 1.48 2.25
N ALA A 178 -42.67 0.33 2.58
CA ALA A 178 -42.06 -0.98 2.36
C ALA A 178 -42.12 -1.41 0.87
N SER A 179 -41.73 -0.54 -0.05
CA SER A 179 -41.36 -1.00 -1.39
C SER A 179 -39.90 -1.45 -1.35
N SER A 180 -39.67 -2.68 -1.75
CA SER A 180 -38.33 -3.29 -1.83
C SER A 180 -37.36 -2.37 -2.58
N GLY A 181 -36.29 -1.97 -1.91
CA GLY A 181 -35.21 -1.17 -2.50
C GLY A 181 -35.07 0.27 -2.01
N GLN A 182 -35.84 0.70 -1.01
CA GLN A 182 -35.63 2.01 -0.40
C GLN A 182 -34.48 1.96 0.61
N SER A 183 -33.56 2.90 0.47
CA SER A 183 -32.46 3.14 1.39
C SER A 183 -32.69 4.44 2.15
N LYS A 184 -32.09 4.57 3.31
CA LYS A 184 -32.05 5.78 4.13
C LYS A 184 -30.61 6.14 4.46
N ALA A 185 -30.35 7.42 4.72
CA ALA A 185 -29.07 7.85 5.19
C ALA A 185 -28.83 7.41 6.64
N ALA A 186 -27.64 6.92 6.92
CA ALA A 186 -27.18 6.61 8.26
C ALA A 186 -25.79 7.18 8.46
N THR A 187 -25.57 7.74 9.65
CA THR A 187 -24.26 8.25 10.07
C THR A 187 -23.59 7.19 10.93
N LEU A 188 -22.33 6.89 10.60
CA LEU A 188 -21.49 5.94 11.32
C LEU A 188 -20.81 6.58 12.52
N GLU A 189 -20.16 5.77 13.36
CA GLU A 189 -19.35 6.23 14.49
C GLU A 189 -18.20 7.16 14.06
N THR A 190 -17.70 6.99 12.83
CA THR A 190 -16.64 7.83 12.23
C THR A 190 -17.16 9.16 11.66
N GLY A 191 -18.48 9.39 11.67
CA GLY A 191 -19.10 10.56 11.06
C GLY A 191 -19.42 10.43 9.58
N ALA A 192 -19.04 9.34 8.93
CA ALA A 192 -19.34 9.09 7.53
C ALA A 192 -20.84 8.80 7.31
N GLU A 193 -21.41 9.34 6.23
CA GLU A 193 -22.78 9.07 5.82
C GLU A 193 -22.81 7.99 4.73
N ILE A 194 -23.61 6.96 4.96
CA ILE A 194 -23.82 5.88 3.98
C ILE A 194 -25.31 5.57 3.79
N GLN A 195 -25.64 4.96 2.66
CA GLN A 195 -26.99 4.51 2.37
C GLN A 195 -27.21 3.10 2.93
N VAL A 196 -28.19 2.97 3.83
CA VAL A 196 -28.53 1.68 4.47
C VAL A 196 -29.99 1.31 4.22
N PRO A 197 -30.35 0.04 4.25
CA PRO A 197 -31.77 -0.40 4.19
C PRO A 197 -32.58 0.13 5.36
N LEU A 198 -33.90 0.25 5.17
CA LEU A 198 -34.83 0.81 6.16
C LEU A 198 -34.87 0.08 7.51
N PHE A 199 -34.47 -1.21 7.54
CA PHE A 199 -34.55 -2.04 8.76
C PHE A 199 -33.37 -1.80 9.72
N VAL A 200 -32.34 -1.06 9.31
CA VAL A 200 -31.20 -0.74 10.17
C VAL A 200 -31.61 0.31 11.17
N GLU A 201 -31.32 0.09 12.44
CA GLU A 201 -31.65 0.98 13.56
C GLU A 201 -30.38 1.58 14.18
N ILE A 202 -30.54 2.59 15.00
CA ILE A 202 -29.44 3.21 15.76
C ILE A 202 -28.88 2.17 16.73
N GLY A 203 -27.54 2.04 16.80
CA GLY A 203 -26.83 1.05 17.60
C GLY A 203 -26.64 -0.31 16.91
N ASP A 204 -27.13 -0.45 15.67
CA ASP A 204 -26.82 -1.66 14.89
C ASP A 204 -25.38 -1.62 14.37
N THR A 205 -24.69 -2.77 14.46
CA THR A 205 -23.38 -2.94 13.84
C THR A 205 -23.55 -3.44 12.41
N ILE A 206 -22.99 -2.72 11.46
CA ILE A 206 -23.11 -3.02 10.05
C ILE A 206 -21.73 -3.20 9.41
N LYS A 207 -21.67 -4.08 8.43
CA LYS A 207 -20.48 -4.27 7.59
C LYS A 207 -20.62 -3.45 6.33
N VAL A 208 -19.60 -2.63 6.07
CA VAL A 208 -19.55 -1.68 4.96
C VAL A 208 -18.39 -2.03 4.05
N LYS A 209 -18.61 -1.94 2.75
CA LYS A 209 -17.56 -2.03 1.74
C LYS A 209 -16.86 -0.67 1.64
N CYS A 210 -15.62 -0.58 2.12
CA CYS A 210 -14.91 0.69 2.24
C CYS A 210 -14.67 1.38 0.89
N ALA A 211 -14.40 0.62 -0.18
CA ALA A 211 -14.09 1.17 -1.50
C ALA A 211 -15.30 1.84 -2.18
N GLU A 212 -16.51 1.32 -2.00
CA GLU A 212 -17.74 1.78 -2.66
C GLU A 212 -18.68 2.52 -1.70
N ARG A 213 -18.36 2.55 -0.40
CA ARG A 213 -19.18 3.10 0.69
C ARG A 213 -20.59 2.47 0.70
N GLU A 214 -20.64 1.16 0.44
CA GLU A 214 -21.91 0.44 0.31
C GLU A 214 -22.14 -0.50 1.50
N TYR A 215 -23.39 -0.53 1.97
CA TYR A 215 -23.82 -1.48 2.99
C TYR A 215 -23.77 -2.91 2.45
N MET A 216 -23.18 -3.83 3.19
CA MET A 216 -23.16 -5.26 2.85
C MET A 216 -24.15 -6.06 3.69
N GLU A 217 -23.99 -6.08 4.99
CA GLU A 217 -24.78 -6.88 5.90
C GLU A 217 -24.82 -6.28 7.31
N ARG A 218 -25.84 -6.65 8.08
CA ARG A 218 -25.92 -6.36 9.50
C ARG A 218 -25.26 -7.48 10.29
N VAL A 219 -24.28 -7.15 11.10
CA VAL A 219 -23.64 -8.08 12.02
C VAL A 219 -24.53 -8.19 13.26
N LYS A 220 -24.98 -9.38 13.57
CA LYS A 220 -25.68 -9.62 14.84
C LYS A 220 -24.61 -9.79 15.92
N ALA A 221 -24.68 -8.95 16.94
CA ALA A 221 -23.91 -9.12 18.16
C ALA A 221 -24.36 -10.37 18.93
#